data_5a7bba7a19fd011524ff718c002cc2ee
#
_entry.id   5a7bba7a19fd011524ff718c002cc2ee
#
_cell.length_a   1.000
_cell.length_b   1.000
_cell.length_c   1.000
_cell.angle_alpha   90.00
_cell.angle_beta   90.00
_cell.angle_gamma   90.00
#
_symmetry.space_group_name_H-M   'P 1'
#
loop_
_entity.id
_entity.type
_entity.pdbx_description
1 polymer ?
#
loop_
_entity_poly.entity_id
_entity_poly.type
_entity_poly.pdbx_seq_one_letter_code
_entity_poly.pdbx_strand_id
1 'polypeptide(L)'
;MSSLGNALQKQGCEVAYGLKLLWTDEVLGYDIIHFQWPEGLFGLFGHQVTDEELTRVNQRLLWLKEHGKKIFYTCHNLKPHTNKSENLLCLYELIYSNADYIQHLGDYSCELLQSQYPNARHVTIPHHIYDDVYSFNISQAEARQRLHLPADKKIILSFGKFRNDEERNLVLSLKKNFQLSTLNSQLSTLFLMPGFYRETLHTWNPKKLVMRLYRTIRYKLKGIRFCNEVIPDDMMQCYFCAADVVLIQRLDILNSGNLPMAFHAGKVVVGPDVGNLGPILRETGNFTFAPNDRKSAISALQKALEAISKGAENKTYAVTHWSSEHIAAELLKCYQT
;
A
#
# COMPACT_ATOMS: atom_id res chain seq x y z
N MET A 1 -7.76 -2.54 -8.25
CA MET A 1 -7.84 -3.50 -9.39
C MET A 1 -8.66 -2.96 -10.53
N SER A 2 -9.80 -2.29 -10.30
CA SER A 2 -10.61 -1.69 -11.37
C SER A 2 -9.85 -0.73 -12.28
N SER A 3 -9.06 0.18 -11.72
CA SER A 3 -8.27 1.16 -12.51
C SER A 3 -7.38 0.53 -13.55
N LEU A 4 -6.59 -0.45 -13.14
CA LEU A 4 -5.69 -1.16 -14.05
C LEU A 4 -6.44 -1.97 -15.11
N GLY A 5 -7.52 -2.65 -14.71
CA GLY A 5 -8.34 -3.39 -15.65
C GLY A 5 -9.07 -2.50 -16.64
N ASN A 6 -9.58 -1.35 -16.20
CA ASN A 6 -10.15 -0.34 -17.10
C ASN A 6 -9.12 0.17 -18.11
N ALA A 7 -7.87 0.37 -17.68
CA ALA A 7 -6.79 0.78 -18.56
C ALA A 7 -6.40 -0.31 -19.58
N LEU A 8 -6.37 -1.57 -19.17
CA LEU A 8 -6.15 -2.72 -20.07
C LEU A 8 -7.29 -2.85 -21.10
N GLN A 9 -8.55 -2.68 -20.67
CA GLN A 9 -9.70 -2.71 -21.58
C GLN A 9 -9.62 -1.60 -22.64
N LYS A 10 -9.21 -0.39 -22.27
CA LYS A 10 -8.97 0.71 -23.21
C LYS A 10 -7.89 0.39 -24.24
N GLN A 11 -6.98 -0.51 -23.91
CA GLN A 11 -5.90 -0.99 -24.81
C GLN A 11 -6.27 -2.27 -25.56
N GLY A 12 -7.55 -2.67 -25.54
CA GLY A 12 -8.09 -3.76 -26.34
C GLY A 12 -8.07 -5.14 -25.67
N CYS A 13 -7.76 -5.23 -24.35
CA CYS A 13 -7.87 -6.48 -23.62
C CYS A 13 -9.32 -6.74 -23.20
N GLU A 14 -9.75 -7.98 -23.23
CA GLU A 14 -10.92 -8.42 -22.49
C GLU A 14 -10.50 -8.74 -21.05
N VAL A 15 -11.11 -8.08 -20.07
CA VAL A 15 -10.75 -8.23 -18.65
C VAL A 15 -11.97 -8.68 -17.86
N ALA A 16 -11.84 -9.82 -17.20
CA ALA A 16 -12.84 -10.32 -16.25
C ALA A 16 -12.25 -10.43 -14.85
N TYR A 17 -13.12 -10.28 -13.87
CA TYR A 17 -12.77 -10.39 -12.45
C TYR A 17 -13.64 -11.47 -11.81
N GLY A 18 -13.08 -12.26 -10.95
CA GLY A 18 -13.86 -13.14 -10.11
C GLY A 18 -13.16 -14.43 -9.75
N LEU A 19 -13.24 -14.76 -8.48
CA LEU A 19 -12.67 -16.01 -7.95
C LEU A 19 -13.40 -17.24 -8.50
N LYS A 20 -14.70 -17.12 -8.80
CA LYS A 20 -15.49 -18.23 -9.35
C LYS A 20 -15.00 -18.64 -10.73
N LEU A 21 -14.58 -17.68 -11.56
CA LEU A 21 -14.11 -17.92 -12.91
C LEU A 21 -12.91 -18.89 -12.93
N LEU A 22 -12.00 -18.78 -11.97
CA LEU A 22 -10.87 -19.70 -11.86
C LEU A 22 -11.30 -21.18 -11.82
N TRP A 23 -12.48 -21.46 -11.25
CA TRP A 23 -12.96 -22.82 -10.99
C TRP A 23 -13.92 -23.36 -12.04
N THR A 24 -14.20 -22.60 -13.09
CA THR A 24 -15.07 -23.01 -14.23
C THR A 24 -14.27 -23.08 -15.51
N ASP A 25 -14.82 -23.75 -16.53
CA ASP A 25 -14.15 -23.85 -17.83
C ASP A 25 -14.23 -22.54 -18.64
N GLU A 26 -15.04 -21.60 -18.21
CA GLU A 26 -15.08 -20.24 -18.79
C GLU A 26 -13.71 -19.53 -18.73
N VAL A 27 -12.85 -19.93 -17.76
CA VAL A 27 -11.48 -19.38 -17.66
C VAL A 27 -10.64 -19.67 -18.92
N LEU A 28 -10.97 -20.71 -19.68
CA LEU A 28 -10.29 -21.03 -20.93
C LEU A 28 -10.53 -20.00 -22.04
N GLY A 29 -11.52 -19.11 -21.88
CA GLY A 29 -11.70 -17.97 -22.77
C GLY A 29 -10.61 -16.88 -22.64
N TYR A 30 -9.77 -16.94 -21.61
CA TYR A 30 -8.73 -15.96 -21.33
C TYR A 30 -7.33 -16.55 -21.53
N ASP A 31 -6.40 -15.77 -22.07
CA ASP A 31 -5.02 -16.22 -22.33
C ASP A 31 -4.15 -16.13 -21.07
N ILE A 32 -4.43 -15.15 -20.22
CA ILE A 32 -3.65 -14.81 -19.03
C ILE A 32 -4.51 -14.94 -17.77
N ILE A 33 -4.03 -15.67 -16.79
CA ILE A 33 -4.62 -15.76 -15.46
C ILE A 33 -3.74 -14.98 -14.49
N HIS A 34 -4.21 -13.79 -14.09
CA HIS A 34 -3.40 -12.86 -13.30
C HIS A 34 -3.79 -12.88 -11.82
N PHE A 35 -2.93 -13.48 -11.00
CA PHE A 35 -3.09 -13.52 -9.54
C PHE A 35 -2.55 -12.25 -8.90
N GLN A 36 -3.32 -11.65 -7.99
CA GLN A 36 -2.93 -10.45 -7.22
C GLN A 36 -2.67 -10.78 -5.74
N TRP A 37 -3.58 -11.50 -5.10
CA TRP A 37 -3.57 -11.80 -3.67
C TRP A 37 -3.93 -13.27 -3.45
N PRO A 38 -2.95 -14.17 -3.27
CA PRO A 38 -3.22 -15.59 -3.06
C PRO A 38 -4.18 -15.89 -1.91
N GLU A 39 -4.06 -15.15 -0.80
CA GLU A 39 -4.95 -15.28 0.35
C GLU A 39 -6.42 -14.96 0.07
N GLY A 40 -6.70 -14.31 -1.04
CA GLY A 40 -8.06 -13.99 -1.49
C GLY A 40 -8.72 -15.10 -2.32
N LEU A 41 -8.02 -16.16 -2.72
CA LEU A 41 -8.52 -17.20 -3.62
C LEU A 41 -9.78 -17.93 -3.13
N PHE A 42 -9.97 -17.97 -1.82
CA PHE A 42 -11.15 -18.55 -1.19
C PHE A 42 -12.16 -17.52 -0.70
N GLY A 43 -12.07 -16.29 -1.17
CA GLY A 43 -13.06 -15.22 -1.05
C GLY A 43 -12.99 -14.36 0.21
N LEU A 44 -12.31 -14.79 1.26
CA LEU A 44 -12.24 -14.03 2.53
C LEU A 44 -10.81 -13.98 3.07
N PHE A 45 -10.31 -12.79 3.32
CA PHE A 45 -9.09 -12.59 4.10
C PHE A 45 -9.28 -13.16 5.51
N GLY A 46 -8.41 -14.08 5.90
CA GLY A 46 -8.48 -14.79 7.18
C GLY A 46 -9.08 -16.21 7.09
N HIS A 47 -9.43 -16.67 5.88
CA HIS A 47 -9.75 -18.07 5.63
C HIS A 47 -8.55 -18.97 6.02
N GLN A 48 -8.85 -20.13 6.64
CA GLN A 48 -7.84 -21.14 6.94
C GLN A 48 -7.79 -22.12 5.76
N VAL A 49 -6.73 -22.02 4.98
CA VAL A 49 -6.53 -22.90 3.81
C VAL A 49 -6.32 -24.33 4.29
N THR A 50 -7.06 -25.28 3.70
CA THR A 50 -6.94 -26.72 3.98
C THR A 50 -6.00 -27.42 3.00
N ASP A 51 -5.59 -28.67 3.30
CA ASP A 51 -4.75 -29.47 2.42
C ASP A 51 -5.49 -29.85 1.13
N GLU A 52 -6.80 -30.09 1.22
CA GLU A 52 -7.65 -30.35 0.05
C GLU A 52 -7.72 -29.12 -0.86
N GLU A 53 -7.80 -27.92 -0.29
CA GLU A 53 -7.79 -26.68 -1.05
C GLU A 53 -6.45 -26.45 -1.74
N LEU A 54 -5.33 -26.73 -1.07
CA LEU A 54 -4.00 -26.68 -1.68
C LEU A 54 -3.88 -27.65 -2.85
N THR A 55 -4.32 -28.88 -2.66
CA THR A 55 -4.32 -29.91 -3.71
C THR A 55 -5.16 -29.45 -4.90
N ARG A 56 -6.35 -28.92 -4.65
CA ARG A 56 -7.24 -28.38 -5.68
C ARG A 56 -6.62 -27.20 -6.44
N VAL A 57 -5.96 -26.26 -5.74
CA VAL A 57 -5.24 -25.15 -6.39
C VAL A 57 -4.14 -25.69 -7.29
N ASN A 58 -3.29 -26.59 -6.78
CA ASN A 58 -2.19 -27.16 -7.54
C ASN A 58 -2.68 -27.86 -8.82
N GLN A 59 -3.70 -28.71 -8.70
CA GLN A 59 -4.30 -29.37 -9.84
C GLN A 59 -4.87 -28.37 -10.86
N ARG A 60 -5.50 -27.28 -10.39
CA ARG A 60 -6.05 -26.26 -11.27
C ARG A 60 -4.97 -25.47 -12.00
N LEU A 61 -3.87 -25.13 -11.33
CA LEU A 61 -2.74 -24.44 -11.95
C LEU A 61 -2.08 -25.30 -13.04
N LEU A 62 -1.85 -26.59 -12.76
CA LEU A 62 -1.32 -27.53 -13.73
C LEU A 62 -2.26 -27.69 -14.93
N TRP A 63 -3.55 -27.85 -14.68
CA TRP A 63 -4.57 -27.96 -15.71
C TRP A 63 -4.63 -26.73 -16.62
N LEU A 64 -4.51 -25.51 -16.06
CA LEU A 64 -4.43 -24.27 -16.84
C LEU A 64 -3.21 -24.26 -17.77
N LYS A 65 -2.06 -24.70 -17.27
CA LYS A 65 -0.83 -24.80 -18.08
C LYS A 65 -0.95 -25.83 -19.21
N GLU A 66 -1.56 -26.99 -18.94
CA GLU A 66 -1.85 -28.00 -19.95
C GLU A 66 -2.76 -27.48 -21.08
N HIS A 67 -3.64 -26.51 -20.76
CA HIS A 67 -4.49 -25.80 -21.73
C HIS A 67 -3.85 -24.55 -22.33
N GLY A 68 -2.53 -24.39 -22.18
CA GLY A 68 -1.77 -23.29 -22.77
C GLY A 68 -2.02 -21.91 -22.16
N LYS A 69 -2.60 -21.85 -20.94
CA LYS A 69 -2.86 -20.60 -20.25
C LYS A 69 -1.61 -20.14 -19.49
N LYS A 70 -1.29 -18.85 -19.58
CA LYS A 70 -0.16 -18.27 -18.85
C LYS A 70 -0.59 -17.78 -17.48
N ILE A 71 0.20 -18.09 -16.47
CA ILE A 71 -0.01 -17.67 -15.09
C ILE A 71 0.87 -16.46 -14.80
N PHE A 72 0.24 -15.35 -14.50
CA PHE A 72 0.89 -14.10 -14.13
C PHE A 72 0.61 -13.81 -12.66
N TYR A 73 1.63 -13.43 -11.87
CA TYR A 73 1.48 -13.12 -10.46
C TYR A 73 2.10 -11.75 -10.13
N THR A 74 1.34 -10.86 -9.47
CA THR A 74 1.88 -9.62 -8.91
C THR A 74 2.31 -9.83 -7.46
N CYS A 75 3.59 -9.69 -7.19
CA CYS A 75 4.19 -9.80 -5.86
C CYS A 75 3.91 -8.56 -5.02
N HIS A 76 2.72 -8.48 -4.42
CA HIS A 76 2.40 -7.42 -3.46
C HIS A 76 3.13 -7.59 -2.13
N ASN A 77 3.34 -8.82 -1.70
CA ASN A 77 4.02 -9.22 -0.47
C ASN A 77 4.81 -10.50 -0.70
N LEU A 78 5.93 -10.64 0.00
CA LEU A 78 6.72 -11.88 -0.02
C LEU A 78 5.98 -13.04 0.66
N LYS A 79 5.21 -12.72 1.70
CA LYS A 79 4.46 -13.67 2.54
C LYS A 79 3.16 -13.01 3.00
N PRO A 80 2.17 -13.79 3.47
CA PRO A 80 0.92 -13.26 4.01
C PRO A 80 1.16 -12.25 5.14
N HIS A 81 0.38 -11.17 5.16
CA HIS A 81 0.48 -10.13 6.21
C HIS A 81 -0.01 -10.60 7.58
N THR A 82 -1.07 -11.37 7.59
CA THR A 82 -1.73 -11.91 8.79
C THR A 82 -1.92 -13.40 8.57
N ASN A 83 -2.00 -14.18 9.62
CA ASN A 83 -2.15 -15.63 9.53
C ASN A 83 -1.01 -16.29 8.73
N LYS A 84 0.11 -16.55 9.42
CA LYS A 84 1.26 -17.28 8.84
C LYS A 84 1.08 -18.78 9.03
N SER A 85 -0.15 -19.33 8.76
CA SER A 85 -0.35 -20.76 8.76
C SER A 85 0.52 -21.41 7.68
N GLU A 86 0.98 -22.61 7.93
CA GLU A 86 1.81 -23.38 7.01
C GLU A 86 1.13 -23.51 5.64
N ASN A 87 -0.16 -23.84 5.64
CA ASN A 87 -0.93 -23.97 4.40
C ASN A 87 -1.05 -22.67 3.61
N LEU A 88 -1.13 -21.53 4.28
CA LEU A 88 -1.15 -20.24 3.56
C LEU A 88 0.23 -19.91 2.98
N LEU A 89 1.31 -20.29 3.64
CA LEU A 89 2.67 -20.19 3.06
C LEU A 89 2.83 -21.13 1.87
N CYS A 90 2.33 -22.38 1.96
CA CYS A 90 2.30 -23.32 0.84
C CYS A 90 1.48 -22.78 -0.34
N LEU A 91 0.37 -22.07 -0.10
CA LEU A 91 -0.42 -21.47 -1.18
C LEU A 91 0.39 -20.40 -1.95
N TYR A 92 1.13 -19.55 -1.24
CA TYR A 92 2.03 -18.59 -1.89
C TYR A 92 3.10 -19.30 -2.71
N GLU A 93 3.71 -20.35 -2.15
CA GLU A 93 4.71 -21.17 -2.84
C GLU A 93 4.15 -21.82 -4.12
N LEU A 94 2.93 -22.36 -4.06
CA LEU A 94 2.26 -22.91 -5.24
C LEU A 94 2.08 -21.88 -6.35
N ILE A 95 1.69 -20.64 -6.00
CA ILE A 95 1.51 -19.57 -6.99
C ILE A 95 2.87 -19.17 -7.57
N TYR A 96 3.89 -18.95 -6.73
CA TYR A 96 5.24 -18.61 -7.21
C TYR A 96 5.82 -19.68 -8.14
N SER A 97 5.75 -20.96 -7.72
CA SER A 97 6.35 -22.07 -8.46
C SER A 97 5.64 -22.37 -9.80
N ASN A 98 4.37 -22.00 -9.92
CA ASN A 98 3.60 -22.19 -11.14
C ASN A 98 3.50 -20.95 -12.03
N ALA A 99 3.93 -19.79 -11.55
CA ALA A 99 3.89 -18.56 -12.33
C ALA A 99 4.82 -18.63 -13.54
N ASP A 100 4.33 -18.22 -14.71
CA ASP A 100 5.14 -18.01 -15.91
C ASP A 100 5.78 -16.62 -15.87
N TYR A 101 5.08 -15.65 -15.23
CA TYR A 101 5.56 -14.29 -15.00
C TYR A 101 5.34 -13.88 -13.54
N ILE A 102 6.35 -13.27 -12.94
CA ILE A 102 6.27 -12.64 -11.62
C ILE A 102 6.54 -11.14 -11.80
N GLN A 103 5.49 -10.34 -11.61
CA GLN A 103 5.61 -8.88 -11.56
C GLN A 103 6.06 -8.45 -10.18
N HIS A 104 7.15 -7.70 -10.13
CA HIS A 104 7.66 -7.01 -8.95
C HIS A 104 7.28 -5.54 -9.00
N LEU A 105 6.90 -4.97 -7.86
CA LEU A 105 6.57 -3.55 -7.75
C LEU A 105 7.80 -2.67 -7.47
N GLY A 106 8.99 -3.27 -7.51
CA GLY A 106 10.30 -2.64 -7.37
C GLY A 106 11.41 -3.69 -7.42
N ASP A 107 12.63 -3.25 -7.67
CA ASP A 107 13.78 -4.13 -7.97
C ASP A 107 14.23 -4.98 -6.77
N TYR A 108 14.08 -4.49 -5.54
CA TYR A 108 14.43 -5.26 -4.34
C TYR A 108 13.77 -6.64 -4.31
N SER A 109 12.47 -6.72 -4.62
CA SER A 109 11.79 -8.03 -4.64
C SER A 109 12.17 -8.87 -5.85
N CYS A 110 12.52 -8.26 -6.98
CA CYS A 110 13.04 -8.96 -8.15
C CYS A 110 14.36 -9.64 -7.85
N GLU A 111 15.34 -8.90 -7.32
CA GLU A 111 16.64 -9.40 -6.93
C GLU A 111 16.54 -10.54 -5.89
N LEU A 112 15.60 -10.41 -4.95
CA LEU A 112 15.40 -11.41 -3.90
C LEU A 112 14.82 -12.73 -4.42
N LEU A 113 13.88 -12.68 -5.37
CA LEU A 113 13.08 -13.86 -5.76
C LEU A 113 13.52 -14.51 -7.08
N GLN A 114 14.25 -13.82 -7.95
CA GLN A 114 14.62 -14.36 -9.26
C GLN A 114 15.47 -15.65 -9.19
N SER A 115 16.31 -15.80 -8.17
CA SER A 115 17.08 -17.03 -7.96
C SER A 115 16.27 -18.16 -7.34
N GLN A 116 15.17 -17.83 -6.64
CA GLN A 116 14.30 -18.82 -5.99
C GLN A 116 13.30 -19.43 -6.99
N TYR A 117 12.86 -18.63 -7.98
CA TYR A 117 11.89 -19.05 -8.99
C TYR A 117 12.42 -18.83 -10.42
N PRO A 118 13.53 -19.52 -10.81
CA PRO A 118 14.23 -19.26 -12.06
C PRO A 118 13.44 -19.64 -13.32
N ASN A 119 12.36 -20.42 -13.17
CA ASN A 119 11.50 -20.82 -14.27
C ASN A 119 10.48 -19.74 -14.67
N ALA A 120 10.24 -18.77 -13.79
CA ALA A 120 9.38 -17.64 -14.09
C ALA A 120 10.17 -16.51 -14.74
N ARG A 121 9.54 -15.76 -15.63
CA ARG A 121 10.08 -14.48 -16.10
C ARG A 121 9.77 -13.38 -15.08
N HIS A 122 10.82 -12.78 -14.52
CA HIS A 122 10.70 -11.70 -13.55
C HIS A 122 10.68 -10.35 -14.27
N VAL A 123 9.69 -9.51 -13.95
CA VAL A 123 9.54 -8.17 -14.53
C VAL A 123 9.28 -7.15 -13.43
N THR A 124 9.97 -6.01 -13.49
CA THR A 124 9.72 -4.90 -12.55
C THR A 124 8.77 -3.91 -13.22
N ILE A 125 7.51 -3.92 -12.79
CA ILE A 125 6.47 -2.98 -13.22
C ILE A 125 5.86 -2.37 -11.96
N PRO A 126 6.02 -1.05 -11.73
CA PRO A 126 5.61 -0.40 -10.49
C PRO A 126 4.11 -0.46 -10.21
N HIS A 127 3.73 -0.11 -8.99
CA HIS A 127 2.32 0.04 -8.62
C HIS A 127 1.74 1.27 -9.31
N HIS A 128 0.60 1.10 -9.99
CA HIS A 128 -0.10 2.22 -10.61
C HIS A 128 -0.65 3.20 -9.56
N ILE A 129 -0.81 4.46 -9.95
CA ILE A 129 -1.64 5.41 -9.22
C ILE A 129 -3.11 5.10 -9.47
N TYR A 130 -3.98 5.61 -8.61
CA TYR A 130 -5.44 5.38 -8.71
C TYR A 130 -6.09 6.59 -9.42
N ASP A 131 -5.62 6.88 -10.64
CA ASP A 131 -5.93 8.09 -11.40
C ASP A 131 -7.38 8.17 -11.88
N ASP A 132 -8.05 7.04 -12.04
CA ASP A 132 -9.50 6.97 -12.34
C ASP A 132 -10.39 7.00 -11.09
N VAL A 133 -9.82 6.84 -9.88
CA VAL A 133 -10.57 6.85 -8.61
C VAL A 133 -10.36 8.16 -7.86
N TYR A 134 -9.11 8.66 -7.80
CA TYR A 134 -8.75 9.87 -7.06
C TYR A 134 -8.10 10.89 -7.98
N SER A 135 -8.75 12.03 -8.16
CA SER A 135 -8.23 13.11 -9.00
C SER A 135 -7.19 13.99 -8.29
N PHE A 136 -7.20 14.04 -6.96
CA PHE A 136 -6.40 14.94 -6.13
C PHE A 136 -6.43 16.42 -6.61
N ASN A 137 -7.58 16.86 -7.16
CA ASN A 137 -7.77 18.21 -7.67
C ASN A 137 -8.25 19.21 -6.62
N ILE A 138 -8.43 18.76 -5.37
CA ILE A 138 -8.82 19.61 -4.25
C ILE A 138 -7.60 20.40 -3.80
N SER A 139 -7.75 21.72 -3.63
CA SER A 139 -6.68 22.56 -3.08
C SER A 139 -6.36 22.18 -1.62
N GLN A 140 -5.11 22.43 -1.19
CA GLN A 140 -4.71 22.18 0.19
C GLN A 140 -5.58 22.95 1.19
N ALA A 141 -5.92 24.21 0.88
CA ALA A 141 -6.76 25.05 1.72
C ALA A 141 -8.17 24.48 1.89
N GLU A 142 -8.79 24.07 0.78
CA GLU A 142 -10.12 23.45 0.80
C GLU A 142 -10.10 22.09 1.55
N ALA A 143 -9.09 21.25 1.31
CA ALA A 143 -8.94 19.98 2.01
C ALA A 143 -8.79 20.18 3.53
N ARG A 144 -8.01 21.19 3.95
CA ARG A 144 -7.88 21.57 5.36
C ARG A 144 -9.19 22.08 5.95
N GLN A 145 -9.93 22.88 5.22
CA GLN A 145 -11.25 23.37 5.65
C GLN A 145 -12.23 22.20 5.86
N ARG A 146 -12.33 21.27 4.90
CA ARG A 146 -13.21 20.09 4.99
C ARG A 146 -12.85 19.19 6.19
N LEU A 147 -11.57 19.09 6.53
CA LEU A 147 -11.08 18.29 7.66
C LEU A 147 -11.00 19.10 8.97
N HIS A 148 -11.44 20.36 9.00
CA HIS A 148 -11.31 21.26 10.14
C HIS A 148 -9.87 21.32 10.70
N LEU A 149 -8.89 21.45 9.80
CA LEU A 149 -7.46 21.51 10.13
C LEU A 149 -6.96 22.96 10.09
N PRO A 150 -5.95 23.31 10.93
CA PRO A 150 -5.37 24.64 10.93
C PRO A 150 -4.62 24.94 9.63
N ALA A 151 -4.76 26.17 9.12
CA ALA A 151 -4.11 26.61 7.89
C ALA A 151 -2.61 26.90 8.09
N ASP A 152 -2.24 27.36 9.28
CA ASP A 152 -0.92 27.87 9.67
C ASP A 152 0.09 26.80 10.09
N LYS A 153 -0.34 25.51 10.19
CA LYS A 153 0.54 24.41 10.62
C LYS A 153 1.05 23.59 9.46
N LYS A 154 2.26 23.05 9.61
CA LYS A 154 2.75 21.98 8.75
C LYS A 154 2.11 20.66 9.15
N ILE A 155 1.47 19.99 8.20
CA ILE A 155 0.72 18.75 8.44
C ILE A 155 1.50 17.55 7.95
N ILE A 156 1.83 16.66 8.89
CA ILE A 156 2.46 15.37 8.63
C ILE A 156 1.38 14.31 8.70
N LEU A 157 1.08 13.69 7.56
CA LEU A 157 0.07 12.65 7.45
C LEU A 157 0.71 11.28 7.62
N SER A 158 0.22 10.47 8.55
CA SER A 158 0.48 9.04 8.62
C SER A 158 -0.82 8.29 8.38
N PHE A 159 -1.03 7.84 7.13
CA PHE A 159 -2.29 7.28 6.68
C PHE A 159 -2.33 5.75 6.82
N GLY A 160 -3.54 5.22 7.00
CA GLY A 160 -3.80 3.78 7.12
C GLY A 160 -3.78 3.28 8.57
N LYS A 161 -4.19 2.03 8.74
CA LYS A 161 -4.28 1.38 10.05
C LYS A 161 -2.88 1.10 10.61
N PHE A 162 -2.62 1.51 11.85
CA PHE A 162 -1.42 1.11 12.59
C PHE A 162 -1.53 -0.36 13.03
N ARG A 163 -0.56 -1.18 12.65
CA ARG A 163 -0.61 -2.64 12.83
C ARG A 163 -0.17 -3.07 14.22
N ASN A 164 0.86 -2.41 14.76
CA ASN A 164 1.50 -2.77 16.02
C ASN A 164 1.88 -1.54 16.88
N ASP A 165 2.42 -1.79 18.05
CA ASP A 165 2.84 -0.72 18.97
C ASP A 165 4.16 -0.06 18.55
N GLU A 166 5.00 -0.73 17.77
CA GLU A 166 6.24 -0.14 17.25
C GLU A 166 5.95 1.02 16.31
N GLU A 167 5.03 0.83 15.35
CA GLU A 167 4.55 1.88 14.46
C GLU A 167 3.96 3.07 15.25
N ARG A 168 3.14 2.77 16.29
CA ARG A 168 2.55 3.80 17.16
C ARG A 168 3.61 4.55 17.93
N ASN A 169 4.56 3.83 18.53
CA ASN A 169 5.65 4.41 19.34
C ASN A 169 6.59 5.26 18.47
N LEU A 170 6.87 4.85 17.24
CA LEU A 170 7.63 5.66 16.29
C LEU A 170 6.94 7.02 16.11
N VAL A 171 5.70 7.03 15.65
CA VAL A 171 5.00 8.28 15.32
C VAL A 171 4.74 9.15 16.56
N LEU A 172 4.46 8.55 17.72
CA LEU A 172 4.35 9.29 18.99
C LEU A 172 5.67 9.94 19.42
N SER A 173 6.79 9.24 19.21
CA SER A 173 8.10 9.78 19.53
C SER A 173 8.49 10.93 18.60
N LEU A 174 8.22 10.82 17.31
CA LEU A 174 8.38 11.89 16.32
C LEU A 174 7.53 13.10 16.72
N LYS A 175 6.23 12.91 16.97
CA LYS A 175 5.32 13.97 17.41
C LYS A 175 5.86 14.70 18.65
N LYS A 176 6.31 13.96 19.68
CA LYS A 176 6.87 14.55 20.91
C LYS A 176 8.12 15.39 20.61
N ASN A 177 9.02 14.88 19.77
CA ASN A 177 10.25 15.56 19.41
C ASN A 177 9.96 16.88 18.66
N PHE A 178 9.08 16.85 17.68
CA PHE A 178 8.68 18.03 16.93
C PHE A 178 7.93 19.08 17.79
N GLN A 179 7.15 18.63 18.79
CA GLN A 179 6.53 19.54 19.74
C GLN A 179 7.54 20.24 20.66
N LEU A 180 8.61 19.55 21.05
CA LEU A 180 9.67 20.13 21.88
C LEU A 180 10.56 21.11 21.09
N SER A 181 10.84 20.80 19.82
CA SER A 181 11.64 21.68 18.96
C SER A 181 10.88 22.93 18.54
N THR A 182 9.54 22.92 18.50
CA THR A 182 8.70 24.09 18.19
C THR A 182 8.68 25.14 19.33
N LEU A 183 9.13 24.81 20.53
CA LEU A 183 9.37 25.81 21.58
C LEU A 183 10.50 26.78 21.19
N ASN A 184 11.36 26.40 20.26
CA ASN A 184 12.51 27.16 19.78
C ASN A 184 12.46 27.52 18.29
N SER A 185 11.40 27.12 17.53
CA SER A 185 11.27 27.38 16.09
C SER A 185 9.88 27.90 15.72
N GLN A 186 9.81 28.72 14.67
CA GLN A 186 8.53 29.26 14.14
C GLN A 186 7.64 28.23 13.43
N LEU A 187 8.08 26.97 13.26
CA LEU A 187 7.38 25.92 12.53
C LEU A 187 6.51 25.07 13.46
N SER A 188 5.24 25.45 13.60
CA SER A 188 4.25 24.62 14.28
C SER A 188 3.81 23.42 13.41
N THR A 189 3.95 22.20 13.93
CA THR A 189 3.59 20.97 13.21
C THR A 189 2.36 20.27 13.80
N LEU A 190 1.56 19.63 12.94
CA LEU A 190 0.43 18.79 13.30
C LEU A 190 0.61 17.39 12.72
N PHE A 191 0.55 16.36 13.56
CA PHE A 191 0.51 14.98 13.13
C PHE A 191 -0.94 14.52 12.93
N LEU A 192 -1.30 14.22 11.69
CA LEU A 192 -2.62 13.74 11.28
C LEU A 192 -2.53 12.21 11.09
N MET A 193 -3.20 11.46 11.95
CA MET A 193 -3.09 10.00 12.04
C MET A 193 -4.48 9.35 12.05
N PRO A 194 -5.22 9.40 10.94
CA PRO A 194 -6.62 8.95 10.95
C PRO A 194 -6.78 7.48 11.32
N GLY A 195 -5.83 6.61 10.97
CA GLY A 195 -5.85 5.18 11.29
C GLY A 195 -5.09 4.77 12.55
N PHE A 196 -4.67 5.73 13.40
CA PHE A 196 -3.83 5.45 14.58
C PHE A 196 -4.43 4.42 15.53
N TYR A 197 -5.72 4.52 15.75
CA TYR A 197 -6.46 3.61 16.60
C TYR A 197 -7.81 3.30 15.96
N ARG A 198 -8.01 2.05 15.57
CA ARG A 198 -9.24 1.59 14.96
C ARG A 198 -9.63 0.25 15.56
N GLU A 199 -10.72 0.20 16.31
CA GLU A 199 -11.36 -1.04 16.74
C GLU A 199 -12.62 -1.27 15.91
N THR A 200 -12.76 -2.47 15.37
CA THR A 200 -14.02 -2.92 14.77
C THR A 200 -15.09 -3.12 15.83
N LEU A 201 -16.23 -2.46 15.66
CA LEU A 201 -17.33 -2.34 16.61
C LEU A 201 -18.20 -3.62 16.80
N HIS A 202 -17.79 -4.77 16.27
CA HIS A 202 -18.67 -5.94 16.25
C HIS A 202 -18.67 -6.80 17.52
N THR A 203 -18.22 -6.29 18.66
CA THR A 203 -18.30 -7.06 19.90
C THR A 203 -19.09 -6.30 20.97
N TRP A 204 -20.24 -6.85 21.35
CA TRP A 204 -21.06 -6.46 22.52
C TRP A 204 -20.38 -6.77 23.86
N ASN A 205 -19.07 -6.90 23.91
CA ASN A 205 -18.31 -7.15 25.13
C ASN A 205 -18.11 -5.83 25.89
N PRO A 206 -18.76 -5.63 27.06
CA PRO A 206 -18.70 -4.37 27.81
C PRO A 206 -17.27 -3.99 28.22
N LYS A 207 -16.40 -4.96 28.51
CA LYS A 207 -14.98 -4.71 28.84
C LYS A 207 -14.24 -4.10 27.64
N LYS A 208 -14.50 -4.57 26.41
CA LYS A 208 -13.90 -3.99 25.20
C LYS A 208 -14.41 -2.57 24.94
N LEU A 209 -15.70 -2.31 25.20
CA LEU A 209 -16.29 -0.97 25.06
C LEU A 209 -15.65 0.03 26.01
N VAL A 210 -15.51 -0.32 27.28
CA VAL A 210 -14.85 0.52 28.31
C VAL A 210 -13.38 0.78 27.94
N MET A 211 -12.64 -0.24 27.53
CA MET A 211 -11.25 -0.08 27.10
C MET A 211 -11.12 0.82 25.86
N ARG A 212 -12.05 0.71 24.93
CA ARG A 212 -12.13 1.59 23.76
C ARG A 212 -12.35 3.04 24.16
N LEU A 213 -13.32 3.30 25.03
CA LEU A 213 -13.60 4.64 25.51
C LEU A 213 -12.39 5.22 26.24
N TYR A 214 -11.77 4.46 27.14
CA TYR A 214 -10.55 4.84 27.85
C TYR A 214 -9.42 5.21 26.86
N ARG A 215 -9.13 4.35 25.88
CA ARG A 215 -8.09 4.60 24.88
C ARG A 215 -8.42 5.81 24.02
N THR A 216 -9.68 5.97 23.61
CA THR A 216 -10.13 7.14 22.82
C THR A 216 -9.88 8.44 23.59
N ILE A 217 -10.31 8.50 24.86
CA ILE A 217 -10.08 9.68 25.71
C ILE A 217 -8.58 9.92 25.91
N ARG A 218 -7.83 8.88 26.26
CA ARG A 218 -6.37 8.97 26.48
C ARG A 218 -5.63 9.53 25.27
N TYR A 219 -5.96 9.06 24.05
CA TYR A 219 -5.29 9.52 22.85
C TYR A 219 -5.74 10.92 22.42
N LYS A 220 -7.03 11.25 22.58
CA LYS A 220 -7.52 12.62 22.35
C LYS A 220 -6.85 13.62 23.30
N LEU A 221 -6.70 13.28 24.58
CA LEU A 221 -5.96 14.12 25.55
C LEU A 221 -4.48 14.30 25.17
N LYS A 222 -3.88 13.33 24.48
CA LYS A 222 -2.53 13.48 23.91
C LYS A 222 -2.51 14.28 22.61
N GLY A 223 -3.62 14.89 22.19
CA GLY A 223 -3.72 15.67 20.97
C GLY A 223 -3.54 14.86 19.69
N ILE A 224 -3.90 13.57 19.71
CA ILE A 224 -3.89 12.70 18.54
C ILE A 224 -5.23 12.83 17.84
N ARG A 225 -5.21 13.26 16.57
CA ARG A 225 -6.39 13.28 15.72
C ARG A 225 -6.46 11.99 14.93
N PHE A 226 -7.46 11.17 15.21
CA PHE A 226 -7.74 9.90 14.54
C PHE A 226 -9.24 9.72 14.30
N CYS A 227 -9.57 8.89 13.33
CA CYS A 227 -10.93 8.49 12.99
C CYS A 227 -11.16 7.04 13.44
N ASN A 228 -12.27 6.76 14.12
CA ASN A 228 -12.65 5.40 14.54
C ASN A 228 -13.37 4.63 13.43
N GLU A 229 -13.78 5.32 12.38
CA GLU A 229 -14.57 4.78 11.28
C GLU A 229 -13.71 4.51 10.04
N VAL A 230 -14.26 3.77 9.09
CA VAL A 230 -13.68 3.65 7.75
C VAL A 230 -13.77 5.02 7.11
N ILE A 231 -12.64 5.54 6.64
CA ILE A 231 -12.62 6.79 5.89
C ILE A 231 -13.28 6.50 4.54
N PRO A 232 -14.36 7.21 4.18
CA PRO A 232 -14.95 7.09 2.87
C PRO A 232 -13.96 7.46 1.76
N ASP A 233 -14.10 6.86 0.58
CA ASP A 233 -13.16 7.05 -0.53
C ASP A 233 -13.10 8.51 -0.99
N ASP A 234 -14.22 9.22 -1.01
CA ASP A 234 -14.30 10.65 -1.35
C ASP A 234 -13.53 11.53 -0.35
N MET A 235 -13.47 11.13 0.91
CA MET A 235 -12.71 11.82 1.96
C MET A 235 -11.23 11.47 1.95
N MET A 236 -10.84 10.33 1.37
CA MET A 236 -9.44 9.88 1.36
C MET A 236 -8.52 10.91 0.70
N GLN A 237 -8.92 11.45 -0.46
CA GLN A 237 -8.15 12.48 -1.15
C GLN A 237 -7.96 13.75 -0.30
N CYS A 238 -8.92 14.12 0.56
CA CYS A 238 -8.79 15.28 1.45
C CYS A 238 -7.62 15.13 2.42
N TYR A 239 -7.41 13.93 2.97
CA TYR A 239 -6.29 13.68 3.88
C TYR A 239 -4.93 13.91 3.21
N PHE A 240 -4.75 13.35 2.01
CA PHE A 240 -3.50 13.53 1.27
C PHE A 240 -3.33 14.98 0.79
N CYS A 241 -4.39 15.61 0.24
CA CYS A 241 -4.30 17.00 -0.21
C CYS A 241 -3.99 17.97 0.94
N ALA A 242 -4.54 17.76 2.14
CA ALA A 242 -4.30 18.60 3.32
C ALA A 242 -2.87 18.53 3.84
N ALA A 243 -2.15 17.44 3.60
CA ALA A 243 -0.80 17.21 4.12
C ALA A 243 0.27 18.09 3.43
N ASP A 244 1.37 18.35 4.13
CA ASP A 244 2.62 18.84 3.56
C ASP A 244 3.57 17.67 3.29
N VAL A 245 3.64 16.70 4.20
CA VAL A 245 4.50 15.52 4.12
C VAL A 245 3.68 14.28 4.47
N VAL A 246 3.91 13.19 3.75
CA VAL A 246 3.35 11.87 4.07
C VAL A 246 4.44 11.01 4.72
N LEU A 247 4.16 10.55 5.94
CA LEU A 247 5.02 9.63 6.69
C LEU A 247 4.48 8.21 6.57
N ILE A 248 5.24 7.31 5.96
CA ILE A 248 4.97 5.89 5.94
C ILE A 248 5.55 5.28 7.21
N GLN A 249 4.68 4.91 8.14
CA GLN A 249 5.04 4.44 9.48
C GLN A 249 5.36 2.95 9.58
N ARG A 250 5.17 2.19 8.51
CA ARG A 250 5.31 0.73 8.50
C ARG A 250 6.76 0.33 8.45
N LEU A 251 7.27 -0.30 9.52
CA LEU A 251 8.69 -0.64 9.66
C LEU A 251 9.07 -1.95 8.97
N ASP A 252 8.09 -2.79 8.66
CA ASP A 252 8.28 -4.08 7.98
C ASP A 252 7.22 -4.21 6.86
N ILE A 253 7.58 -3.81 5.66
CA ILE A 253 6.76 -3.91 4.45
C ILE A 253 7.63 -4.14 3.21
N LEU A 254 7.06 -4.82 2.22
CA LEU A 254 7.63 -4.88 0.89
C LEU A 254 7.23 -3.64 0.08
N ASN A 255 5.93 -3.35 0.03
CA ASN A 255 5.34 -2.27 -0.75
C ASN A 255 4.34 -1.45 0.08
N SER A 256 4.11 -0.20 -0.30
CA SER A 256 3.15 0.68 0.35
C SER A 256 2.22 1.36 -0.65
N GLY A 257 0.93 1.06 -0.60
CA GLY A 257 -0.08 1.76 -1.40
C GLY A 257 -0.19 3.26 -1.09
N ASN A 258 0.33 3.71 0.05
CA ASN A 258 0.37 5.15 0.37
C ASN A 258 1.39 5.91 -0.48
N LEU A 259 2.42 5.24 -1.02
CA LEU A 259 3.44 5.90 -1.83
C LEU A 259 2.88 6.44 -3.15
N PRO A 260 2.23 5.63 -4.02
CA PRO A 260 1.65 6.14 -5.25
C PRO A 260 0.54 7.18 -5.00
N MET A 261 -0.25 7.04 -3.93
CA MET A 261 -1.25 8.03 -3.55
C MET A 261 -0.62 9.36 -3.12
N ALA A 262 0.44 9.32 -2.33
CA ALA A 262 1.16 10.52 -1.89
C ALA A 262 1.81 11.26 -3.06
N PHE A 263 2.43 10.52 -3.97
CA PHE A 263 3.03 11.10 -5.18
C PHE A 263 1.97 11.72 -6.08
N HIS A 264 0.87 11.01 -6.35
CA HIS A 264 -0.23 11.54 -7.14
C HIS A 264 -0.87 12.80 -6.52
N ALA A 265 -0.94 12.86 -5.19
CA ALA A 265 -1.38 14.05 -4.46
C ALA A 265 -0.31 15.17 -4.41
N GLY A 266 0.86 14.99 -5.01
CA GLY A 266 1.94 15.96 -5.03
C GLY A 266 2.59 16.17 -3.66
N LYS A 267 2.82 15.10 -2.89
CA LYS A 267 3.39 15.17 -1.55
C LYS A 267 4.80 14.59 -1.49
N VAL A 268 5.61 15.18 -0.62
CA VAL A 268 6.90 14.62 -0.23
C VAL A 268 6.66 13.43 0.72
N VAL A 269 7.45 12.39 0.57
CA VAL A 269 7.30 11.16 1.34
C VAL A 269 8.52 10.89 2.21
N VAL A 270 8.26 10.49 3.44
CA VAL A 270 9.26 9.94 4.36
C VAL A 270 8.86 8.52 4.70
N GLY A 271 9.76 7.57 4.61
CA GLY A 271 9.48 6.17 4.90
C GLY A 271 10.71 5.40 5.40
N PRO A 272 10.52 4.21 5.97
CA PRO A 272 11.64 3.35 6.35
C PRO A 272 12.37 2.85 5.10
N ASP A 273 13.68 2.65 5.25
CA ASP A 273 14.53 2.07 4.21
C ASP A 273 14.40 0.54 4.21
N VAL A 274 13.28 0.04 3.70
CA VAL A 274 12.93 -1.39 3.67
C VAL A 274 12.22 -1.78 2.37
N GLY A 275 12.36 -3.04 1.97
CA GLY A 275 11.69 -3.62 0.81
C GLY A 275 11.89 -2.80 -0.46
N ASN A 276 10.86 -2.73 -1.29
CA ASN A 276 10.86 -1.88 -2.49
C ASN A 276 10.73 -0.38 -2.16
N LEU A 277 10.19 -0.05 -0.97
CA LEU A 277 9.95 1.34 -0.58
C LEU A 277 11.23 2.16 -0.47
N GLY A 278 12.26 1.60 0.17
CA GLY A 278 13.53 2.30 0.40
C GLY A 278 14.22 2.74 -0.90
N PRO A 279 14.52 1.81 -1.83
CA PRO A 279 15.07 2.14 -3.15
C PRO A 279 14.26 3.20 -3.89
N ILE A 280 12.95 3.02 -4.02
CA ILE A 280 12.07 3.97 -4.74
C ILE A 280 12.15 5.38 -4.13
N LEU A 281 12.14 5.49 -2.80
CA LEU A 281 12.26 6.80 -2.13
C LEU A 281 13.62 7.45 -2.42
N ARG A 282 14.72 6.69 -2.41
CA ARG A 282 16.06 7.22 -2.72
C ARG A 282 16.16 7.67 -4.17
N GLU A 283 15.74 6.85 -5.12
CA GLU A 283 15.79 7.14 -6.56
C GLU A 283 14.97 8.38 -6.93
N THR A 284 13.82 8.55 -6.29
CA THR A 284 12.98 9.72 -6.50
C THR A 284 13.39 10.92 -5.63
N GLY A 285 14.53 10.84 -4.91
CA GLY A 285 15.04 11.90 -4.03
C GLY A 285 14.13 12.23 -2.86
N ASN A 286 13.28 11.31 -2.44
CA ASN A 286 12.50 11.39 -1.21
C ASN A 286 13.33 10.90 -0.01
N PHE A 287 12.76 10.84 1.18
CA PHE A 287 13.53 10.71 2.41
C PHE A 287 13.30 9.34 3.06
N THR A 288 14.40 8.64 3.34
CA THR A 288 14.37 7.36 4.04
C THR A 288 14.93 7.48 5.46
N PHE A 289 14.54 6.56 6.32
CA PHE A 289 15.13 6.38 7.64
C PHE A 289 15.36 4.91 7.96
N ALA A 290 16.37 4.61 8.77
CA ALA A 290 16.58 3.26 9.26
C ALA A 290 15.47 2.85 10.25
N PRO A 291 14.82 1.68 10.10
CA PRO A 291 13.63 1.30 10.89
C PRO A 291 13.83 1.37 12.41
N ASN A 292 15.04 1.07 12.88
CA ASN A 292 15.37 1.02 14.30
C ASN A 292 16.05 2.31 14.82
N ASP A 293 16.20 3.34 13.98
CA ASP A 293 16.83 4.61 14.34
C ASP A 293 15.86 5.79 14.32
N ARG A 294 15.40 6.17 15.52
CA ARG A 294 14.52 7.32 15.71
C ARG A 294 15.17 8.65 15.34
N LYS A 295 16.49 8.78 15.50
CA LYS A 295 17.21 10.02 15.15
C LYS A 295 17.23 10.19 13.63
N SER A 296 17.47 9.10 12.90
CA SER A 296 17.40 9.05 11.46
C SER A 296 15.99 9.47 10.98
N ALA A 297 14.91 8.95 11.60
CA ALA A 297 13.53 9.30 11.25
C ALA A 297 13.21 10.79 11.52
N ILE A 298 13.71 11.36 12.62
CA ILE A 298 13.57 12.79 12.91
C ILE A 298 14.28 13.64 11.84
N SER A 299 15.53 13.30 11.52
CA SER A 299 16.32 14.02 10.51
C SER A 299 15.67 13.94 9.13
N ALA A 300 15.21 12.76 8.72
CA ALA A 300 14.51 12.57 7.44
C ALA A 300 13.26 13.44 7.36
N LEU A 301 12.47 13.50 8.44
CA LEU A 301 11.24 14.27 8.48
C LEU A 301 11.51 15.79 8.49
N GLN A 302 12.59 16.25 9.16
CA GLN A 302 13.03 17.66 9.11
C GLN A 302 13.38 18.08 7.69
N LYS A 303 14.23 17.30 7.01
CA LYS A 303 14.62 17.54 5.62
C LYS A 303 13.40 17.54 4.67
N ALA A 304 12.45 16.66 4.89
CA ALA A 304 11.22 16.60 4.09
C ALA A 304 10.36 17.86 4.27
N LEU A 305 10.28 18.43 5.47
CA LEU A 305 9.56 19.68 5.73
C LEU A 305 10.23 20.91 5.09
N GLU A 306 11.52 20.86 4.86
CA GLU A 306 12.28 21.90 4.13
C GLU A 306 12.14 21.77 2.61
N ALA A 307 11.86 20.54 2.11
CA ALA A 307 11.82 20.22 0.70
C ALA A 307 10.38 20.02 0.15
N ILE A 308 9.38 20.72 0.69
CA ILE A 308 7.95 20.51 0.34
C ILE A 308 7.69 20.76 -1.16
N SER A 309 8.43 21.66 -1.81
CA SER A 309 8.33 21.94 -3.25
C SER A 309 8.56 20.71 -4.14
N LYS A 310 9.34 19.73 -3.66
CA LYS A 310 9.57 18.45 -4.35
C LYS A 310 8.27 17.65 -4.59
N GLY A 311 7.20 17.94 -3.89
CA GLY A 311 5.90 17.31 -4.14
C GLY A 311 5.41 17.48 -5.58
N ALA A 312 5.70 18.60 -6.24
CA ALA A 312 5.34 18.81 -7.64
C ALA A 312 6.10 17.85 -8.58
N GLU A 313 7.38 17.62 -8.33
CA GLU A 313 8.20 16.65 -9.07
C GLU A 313 7.67 15.22 -8.87
N ASN A 314 7.32 14.86 -7.64
CA ASN A 314 6.71 13.57 -7.31
C ASN A 314 5.39 13.35 -8.07
N LYS A 315 4.54 14.38 -8.18
CA LYS A 315 3.29 14.29 -8.96
C LYS A 315 3.58 14.06 -10.44
N THR A 316 4.49 14.82 -11.01
CA THR A 316 4.89 14.66 -12.40
C THR A 316 5.44 13.25 -12.64
N TYR A 317 6.34 12.78 -11.78
CA TYR A 317 6.90 11.42 -11.86
C TYR A 317 5.80 10.36 -11.84
N ALA A 318 4.86 10.45 -10.89
CA ALA A 318 3.78 9.48 -10.74
C ALA A 318 2.84 9.46 -11.96
N VAL A 319 2.46 10.63 -12.48
CA VAL A 319 1.59 10.73 -13.67
C VAL A 319 2.29 10.18 -14.90
N THR A 320 3.60 10.43 -15.06
CA THR A 320 4.36 9.98 -16.23
C THR A 320 4.66 8.48 -16.19
N HIS A 321 5.06 7.93 -15.02
CA HIS A 321 5.60 6.58 -14.92
C HIS A 321 4.66 5.57 -14.23
N TRP A 322 3.66 6.05 -13.47
CA TRP A 322 2.77 5.20 -12.68
C TRP A 322 1.29 5.38 -13.00
N SER A 323 0.94 6.13 -14.07
CA SER A 323 -0.46 6.18 -14.51
C SER A 323 -0.97 4.78 -14.84
N SER A 324 -2.26 4.54 -14.60
CA SER A 324 -2.88 3.23 -14.89
C SER A 324 -2.71 2.86 -16.36
N GLU A 325 -2.74 3.85 -17.26
CA GLU A 325 -2.54 3.65 -18.71
C GLU A 325 -1.11 3.22 -19.03
N HIS A 326 -0.09 3.87 -18.43
CA HIS A 326 1.33 3.51 -18.62
C HIS A 326 1.59 2.09 -18.09
N ILE A 327 1.15 1.78 -16.87
CA ILE A 327 1.33 0.44 -16.28
C ILE A 327 0.60 -0.65 -17.07
N ALA A 328 -0.60 -0.36 -17.58
CA ALA A 328 -1.32 -1.28 -18.46
C ALA A 328 -0.55 -1.57 -19.75
N ALA A 329 0.07 -0.54 -20.37
CA ALA A 329 0.90 -0.72 -21.54
C ALA A 329 2.14 -1.60 -21.29
N GLU A 330 2.80 -1.43 -20.14
CA GLU A 330 3.93 -2.28 -19.75
C GLU A 330 3.50 -3.74 -19.51
N LEU A 331 2.36 -3.95 -18.85
CA LEU A 331 1.80 -5.30 -18.65
C LEU A 331 1.42 -5.95 -19.98
N LEU A 332 0.80 -5.20 -20.89
CA LEU A 332 0.40 -5.72 -22.20
C LEU A 332 1.60 -6.22 -23.02
N LYS A 333 2.75 -5.54 -22.97
CA LYS A 333 3.99 -6.04 -23.57
C LYS A 333 4.39 -7.41 -23.01
N CYS A 334 4.21 -7.63 -21.70
CA CYS A 334 4.52 -8.93 -21.09
C CYS A 334 3.49 -10.00 -21.46
N TYR A 335 2.23 -9.64 -21.65
CA TYR A 335 1.17 -10.58 -22.02
C TYR A 335 1.30 -11.11 -23.46
N GLN A 336 1.87 -10.30 -24.35
CA GLN A 336 2.06 -10.63 -25.76
C GLN A 336 3.32 -11.49 -26.06
N THR A 337 4.21 -11.63 -25.08
CA THR A 337 5.45 -12.44 -25.20
C THR A 337 5.30 -13.80 -24.51
#